data_1fdab4da1b2726a1bd086a9dd2e44585
#
_entry.id   1fdab4da1b2726a1bd086a9dd2e44585
#
_cell.length_a   1.000
_cell.length_b   1.000
_cell.length_c   1.000
_cell.angle_alpha   90.00
_cell.angle_beta   90.00
_cell.angle_gamma   90.00
#
_symmetry.space_group_name_H-M   'P 1'
#
loop_
_entity.id
_entity.type
_entity.pdbx_description
1 polymer ?
#
loop_
_entity_poly.entity_id
_entity_poly.type
_entity_poly.pdbx_seq_one_letter_code
_entity_poly.pdbx_strand_id
1 'polypeptide(L)'
;KVKEKKIIKIGKKTQDINNIDARFIGITKISSKYLNKLKLFYKKQLVKNKKYFMEIDMTNYFNFLIKYRQNIFFIKNKDLWYEFDDKNDLKNFKKLY
;
A
#
# COMPACT_ATOMS: atom_id res chain seq x y z
N LYS A 1 -8.82 -0.53 -3.22
CA LYS A 1 -10.00 -1.34 -3.47
C LYS A 1 -9.73 -2.80 -3.16
N VAL A 2 -10.68 -3.50 -2.54
CA VAL A 2 -10.50 -4.88 -2.08
C VAL A 2 -11.62 -5.78 -2.59
N LYS A 3 -11.32 -7.10 -2.71
CA LYS A 3 -12.28 -8.12 -3.08
C LYS A 3 -11.85 -9.44 -2.44
N GLU A 4 -12.74 -10.09 -1.67
CA GLU A 4 -12.47 -11.39 -1.03
C GLU A 4 -11.16 -11.40 -0.24
N LYS A 5 -10.90 -10.37 0.57
CA LYS A 5 -9.66 -10.14 1.33
C LYS A 5 -8.42 -9.89 0.48
N LYS A 6 -8.56 -9.84 -0.85
CA LYS A 6 -7.47 -9.45 -1.75
C LYS A 6 -7.58 -7.98 -2.11
N ILE A 7 -6.44 -7.32 -2.20
CA ILE A 7 -6.38 -5.94 -2.65
C ILE A 7 -6.37 -5.91 -4.18
N ILE A 8 -7.26 -5.10 -4.76
CA ILE A 8 -7.35 -4.92 -6.22
C ILE A 8 -6.59 -3.67 -6.66
N LYS A 9 -6.59 -2.62 -5.83
CA LYS A 9 -6.02 -1.33 -6.18
C LYS A 9 -5.70 -0.52 -4.95
N ILE A 10 -4.57 0.17 -4.95
CA ILE A 10 -4.09 0.99 -3.84
C ILE A 10 -3.76 2.40 -4.34
N GLY A 11 -4.12 3.41 -3.54
CA GLY A 11 -3.57 4.76 -3.64
C GLY A 11 -3.99 5.61 -4.82
N LYS A 12 -4.98 5.20 -5.60
CA LYS A 12 -5.51 6.06 -6.66
C LYS A 12 -6.59 6.99 -6.11
N LYS A 13 -6.49 8.26 -6.45
CA LYS A 13 -7.51 9.23 -6.11
C LYS A 13 -8.83 8.87 -6.78
N THR A 14 -9.92 9.01 -6.03
CA THR A 14 -11.27 8.89 -6.56
C THR A 14 -12.15 9.98 -5.95
N GLN A 15 -13.08 10.50 -6.72
CA GLN A 15 -14.06 11.46 -6.24
C GLN A 15 -15.29 10.75 -5.66
N ASP A 16 -15.45 9.47 -5.96
CA ASP A 16 -16.54 8.66 -5.46
C ASP A 16 -16.10 7.85 -4.25
N ILE A 17 -16.55 8.28 -3.07
CA ILE A 17 -16.23 7.62 -1.80
C ILE A 17 -16.74 6.17 -1.75
N ASN A 18 -17.75 5.82 -2.54
CA ASN A 18 -18.27 4.46 -2.61
C ASN A 18 -17.27 3.46 -3.22
N ASN A 19 -16.26 3.98 -3.93
CA ASN A 19 -15.17 3.16 -4.47
C ASN A 19 -14.04 2.92 -3.46
N ILE A 20 -14.13 3.49 -2.26
CA ILE A 20 -13.13 3.32 -1.21
C ILE A 20 -13.62 2.29 -0.21
N ASP A 21 -12.98 1.13 -0.17
CA ASP A 21 -13.34 0.07 0.78
C ASP A 21 -12.55 0.17 2.09
N ALA A 22 -11.29 0.66 2.03
CA ALA A 22 -10.43 0.80 3.18
C ALA A 22 -9.28 1.76 2.91
N ARG A 23 -8.66 2.26 3.98
CA ARG A 23 -7.46 3.11 3.91
C ARG A 23 -6.23 2.30 4.30
N PHE A 24 -5.16 2.41 3.50
CA PHE A 24 -3.89 1.79 3.82
C PHE A 24 -3.14 2.63 4.87
N ILE A 25 -2.77 2.02 5.98
CA ILE A 25 -2.07 2.72 7.07
C ILE A 25 -0.54 2.61 6.99
N GLY A 26 -0.01 2.02 5.93
CA GLY A 26 1.43 1.96 5.71
C GLY A 26 2.17 0.81 6.38
N ILE A 27 1.44 -0.16 6.96
CA ILE A 27 2.05 -1.32 7.60
C ILE A 27 1.85 -2.56 6.75
N THR A 28 2.94 -3.23 6.41
CA THR A 28 2.93 -4.41 5.55
C THR A 28 3.75 -5.53 6.17
N LYS A 29 3.18 -6.73 6.20
CA LYS A 29 3.90 -7.94 6.61
C LYS A 29 4.21 -8.78 5.38
N ILE A 30 5.46 -9.16 5.22
CA ILE A 30 5.93 -10.00 4.12
C ILE A 30 6.62 -11.23 4.71
N SER A 31 6.20 -12.44 4.29
CA SER A 31 6.88 -13.65 4.72
C SER A 31 8.31 -13.67 4.17
N SER A 32 9.26 -14.26 4.92
CA SER A 32 10.66 -14.36 4.50
C SER A 32 10.81 -15.13 3.18
N LYS A 33 10.03 -16.16 2.98
CA LYS A 33 10.01 -16.93 1.74
C LYS A 33 9.57 -16.08 0.54
N TYR A 34 8.53 -15.31 0.72
CA TYR A 34 7.98 -14.47 -0.33
C TYR A 34 8.87 -13.25 -0.60
N LEU A 35 9.54 -12.75 0.42
CA LEU A 35 10.45 -11.60 0.29
C LEU A 35 11.54 -11.87 -0.75
N ASN A 36 12.12 -13.08 -0.78
CA ASN A 36 13.10 -13.44 -1.78
C ASN A 36 12.54 -13.40 -3.20
N LYS A 37 11.32 -13.86 -3.40
CA LYS A 37 10.63 -13.76 -4.69
C LYS A 37 10.40 -12.31 -5.11
N LEU A 38 10.00 -11.45 -4.17
CA LEU A 38 9.82 -10.03 -4.44
C LEU A 38 11.11 -9.33 -4.84
N LYS A 39 12.21 -9.65 -4.15
CA LYS A 39 13.53 -9.11 -4.48
C LYS A 39 13.98 -9.51 -5.89
N LEU A 40 13.81 -10.76 -6.25
CA LEU A 40 14.16 -11.24 -7.59
C LEU A 40 13.30 -10.60 -8.66
N PHE A 41 12.02 -10.49 -8.40
CA PHE A 41 11.07 -9.84 -9.32
C PHE A 41 11.44 -8.37 -9.52
N TYR A 42 11.76 -7.64 -8.45
CA TYR A 42 12.18 -6.25 -8.52
C TYR A 42 13.48 -6.09 -9.31
N LYS A 43 14.47 -6.95 -9.09
CA LYS A 43 15.73 -6.92 -9.83
C LYS A 43 15.51 -7.12 -11.34
N LYS A 44 14.62 -8.04 -11.72
CA LYS A 44 14.26 -8.24 -13.13
C LYS A 44 13.63 -7.00 -13.75
N GLN A 45 12.76 -6.32 -13.00
CA GLN A 45 12.12 -5.10 -13.48
C GLN A 45 13.10 -3.93 -13.60
N LEU A 46 14.08 -3.84 -12.70
CA LEU A 46 15.14 -2.83 -12.78
C LEU A 46 15.93 -2.95 -14.09
N VAL A 47 16.19 -4.18 -14.55
CA VAL A 47 16.89 -4.41 -15.84
C VAL A 47 16.05 -3.90 -17.00
N LYS A 48 14.73 -4.11 -16.95
CA LYS A 48 13.81 -3.70 -18.02
C LYS A 48 13.56 -2.19 -18.07
N ASN A 49 13.42 -1.56 -16.92
CA ASN A 49 13.13 -0.12 -16.81
C ASN A 49 13.74 0.43 -15.53
N LYS A 50 15.05 0.63 -15.55
CA LYS A 50 15.83 1.06 -14.39
C LYS A 50 15.34 2.38 -13.80
N LYS A 51 15.11 3.38 -14.64
CA LYS A 51 14.69 4.71 -14.17
C LYS A 51 13.38 4.65 -13.40
N TYR A 52 12.38 3.99 -13.95
CA TYR A 52 11.06 3.89 -13.33
C TYR A 52 11.12 3.16 -11.98
N PHE A 53 11.79 2.00 -11.96
CA PHE A 53 11.82 1.16 -10.75
C PHE A 53 12.79 1.65 -9.67
N MET A 54 13.74 2.50 -9.99
CA MET A 54 14.55 3.16 -8.97
C MET A 54 13.79 4.27 -8.22
N GLU A 55 12.80 4.85 -8.86
CA GLU A 55 12.01 5.97 -8.32
C GLU A 55 10.61 5.54 -7.84
N ILE A 56 10.25 4.27 -8.01
CA ILE A 56 8.91 3.79 -7.68
C ILE A 56 8.66 3.83 -6.17
N ASP A 57 7.51 4.35 -5.76
CA ASP A 57 7.09 4.28 -4.37
C ASP A 57 6.39 2.94 -4.06
N MET A 58 6.14 2.68 -2.78
CA MET A 58 5.54 1.40 -2.35
C MET A 58 4.12 1.23 -2.88
N THR A 59 3.33 2.29 -2.92
CA THR A 59 1.96 2.25 -3.44
C THR A 59 1.93 1.82 -4.90
N ASN A 60 2.75 2.44 -5.74
CA ASN A 60 2.85 2.10 -7.15
C ASN A 60 3.45 0.72 -7.36
N TYR A 61 4.41 0.31 -6.53
CA TYR A 61 4.97 -1.03 -6.60
C TYR A 61 3.94 -2.10 -6.24
N PHE A 62 3.12 -1.88 -5.22
CA PHE A 62 2.03 -2.81 -4.89
C PHE A 62 1.01 -2.91 -6.02
N ASN A 63 0.62 -1.80 -6.65
CA ASN A 63 -0.27 -1.83 -7.80
C ASN A 63 0.35 -2.60 -8.97
N PHE A 64 1.66 -2.47 -9.18
CA PHE A 64 2.40 -3.22 -10.18
C PHE A 64 2.34 -4.73 -9.89
N LEU A 65 2.56 -5.13 -8.64
CA LEU A 65 2.48 -6.54 -8.23
C LEU A 65 1.07 -7.09 -8.46
N ILE A 66 0.04 -6.33 -8.12
CA ILE A 66 -1.35 -6.72 -8.35
C ILE A 66 -1.63 -6.93 -9.84
N LYS A 67 -1.15 -6.04 -10.68
CA LYS A 67 -1.27 -6.15 -12.14
C LYS A 67 -0.66 -7.44 -12.67
N TYR A 68 0.46 -7.88 -12.11
CA TYR A 68 1.12 -9.12 -12.48
C TYR A 68 0.66 -10.31 -11.66
N ARG A 69 -0.56 -10.25 -11.12
CA ARG A 69 -1.24 -11.35 -10.42
C ARG A 69 -0.56 -11.81 -9.13
N GLN A 70 0.21 -10.97 -8.51
CA GLN A 70 0.68 -11.21 -7.15
C GLN A 70 -0.44 -10.88 -6.18
N ASN A 71 -0.70 -11.80 -5.25
CA ASN A 71 -1.80 -11.61 -4.30
C ASN A 71 -1.34 -10.83 -3.08
N ILE A 72 -2.01 -9.72 -2.81
CA ILE A 72 -1.81 -8.92 -1.61
C ILE A 72 -3.12 -8.95 -0.82
N PHE A 73 -3.06 -9.45 0.41
CA PHE A 73 -4.21 -9.55 1.29
C PHE A 73 -4.20 -8.41 2.28
N PHE A 74 -5.33 -8.12 2.87
CA PHE A 74 -5.45 -7.10 3.90
C PHE A 74 -5.96 -7.68 5.19
N ILE A 75 -5.56 -7.05 6.29
CA ILE A 75 -6.11 -7.29 7.63
C ILE A 75 -6.77 -6.00 8.06
N LYS A 76 -8.06 -6.07 8.35
CA LYS A 76 -8.82 -4.92 8.75
C LYS A 76 -8.47 -4.52 10.19
N ASN A 77 -8.01 -3.28 10.38
CA ASN A 77 -7.79 -2.73 11.71
C ASN A 77 -9.06 -2.04 12.17
N LYS A 78 -9.61 -2.50 13.28
CA LYS A 78 -10.79 -1.93 13.91
C LYS A 78 -10.43 -1.00 15.08
N ASP A 79 -9.17 -0.98 15.48
CA ASP A 79 -8.71 -0.16 16.57
C ASP A 79 -8.48 1.28 16.12
N LEU A 80 -8.51 2.18 17.08
CA LEU A 80 -8.22 3.58 16.86
C LEU A 80 -6.75 3.75 16.46
N TRP A 81 -6.50 4.55 15.42
CA TRP A 81 -5.14 4.93 15.04
C TRP A 81 -5.14 6.35 14.48
N TYR A 82 -3.99 6.99 14.52
CA TYR A 82 -3.82 8.34 14.01
C TYR A 82 -2.40 8.52 13.46
N GLU A 83 -2.27 9.25 12.37
CA GLU A 83 -0.99 9.51 11.72
C GLU A 83 -0.58 10.96 11.96
N PHE A 84 0.65 11.16 12.43
CA PHE A 84 1.19 12.47 12.72
C PHE A 84 2.30 12.80 11.72
N ASP A 85 1.99 13.61 10.70
CA ASP A 85 2.97 14.09 9.74
C ASP A 85 3.52 15.46 10.13
N ASP A 86 2.75 16.25 10.86
CA ASP A 86 3.13 17.59 11.30
C ASP A 86 2.48 17.98 12.64
N LYS A 87 2.79 19.20 13.11
CA LYS A 87 2.21 19.72 14.35
C LYS A 87 0.70 19.92 14.30
N ASN A 88 0.16 20.21 13.13
CA ASN A 88 -1.28 20.37 12.96
C ASN A 88 -2.03 19.06 13.20
N ASP A 89 -1.45 17.94 12.77
CA ASP A 89 -2.03 16.61 13.03
C ASP A 89 -2.11 16.33 14.54
N LEU A 90 -1.07 16.70 15.29
CA LEU A 90 -1.09 16.56 16.74
C LEU A 90 -2.16 17.44 17.39
N LYS A 91 -2.31 18.69 16.95
CA LYS A 91 -3.36 19.59 17.43
C LYS A 91 -4.75 19.04 17.15
N ASN A 92 -4.96 18.53 15.95
CA ASN A 92 -6.23 17.94 15.56
C ASN A 92 -6.55 16.69 16.39
N PHE A 93 -5.56 15.86 16.64
CA PHE A 93 -5.73 14.69 17.52
C PHE A 93 -6.17 15.10 18.93
N LYS A 94 -5.52 16.11 19.52
CA LYS A 94 -5.85 16.59 20.86
C LYS A 94 -7.28 17.18 20.93
N LYS A 95 -7.78 17.75 19.85
CA LYS A 95 -9.16 18.24 19.79
C LYS A 95 -10.18 17.10 19.75
N LEU A 96 -9.85 15.97 19.12
CA LEU A 96 -10.73 14.83 18.96
C LEU A 96 -10.72 13.88 20.15
N TYR A 97 -9.60 13.79 20.83
CA TYR A 97 -9.36 12.86 21.92
C TYR A 97 -8.73 13.57 23.11
#